data_ca8b9bd303efe29679790a596eb8b4c2
#
_entry.id   ca8b9bd303efe29679790a596eb8b4c2
#
_cell.length_a   1.000
_cell.length_b   1.000
_cell.length_c   1.000
_cell.angle_alpha   90.00
_cell.angle_beta   90.00
_cell.angle_gamma   90.00
#
_symmetry.space_group_name_H-M   'P 1'
#
loop_
_entity.id
_entity.type
_entity.pdbx_description
1 polymer ?
#
loop_
_entity_poly.entity_id
_entity_poly.type
_entity_poly.pdbx_seq_one_letter_code
_entity_poly.pdbx_strand_id
1 'polypeptide(L)'
;MLRMTMVRFLAVALFCSAALVAQSQGKGSGYGNWLPGSQKDKKGDDPNVRAVTGTIRQIDDTLVEGAVVQLKNTKTMQVRSFITKADGVYSFQGLSTNIDYELKAEAKGMVSPARTLSTFDDRKRAIMHLKLENKKQ
;
A
#
# COMPACT_ATOMS: atom_id res chain seq x y z
N MET A 1 24.55 -11.52 -56.14
CA MET A 1 23.79 -10.67 -57.08
C MET A 1 22.51 -10.24 -56.41
N LEU A 2 22.47 -8.98 -56.21
CA LEU A 2 21.38 -8.26 -55.55
C LEU A 2 20.19 -8.11 -56.51
N ARG A 3 18.99 -8.44 -56.07
CA ARG A 3 17.78 -7.90 -56.71
C ARG A 3 16.86 -7.30 -55.65
N MET A 4 16.95 -6.02 -55.60
CA MET A 4 15.99 -5.09 -55.03
C MET A 4 14.64 -5.23 -55.73
N THR A 5 13.61 -5.57 -55.03
CA THR A 5 12.22 -5.33 -55.47
C THR A 5 11.55 -4.31 -54.54
N MET A 6 11.52 -3.14 -55.04
CA MET A 6 10.82 -1.96 -54.55
C MET A 6 9.32 -2.20 -54.77
N VAL A 7 8.56 -2.35 -53.70
CA VAL A 7 7.11 -2.32 -53.82
C VAL A 7 6.62 -1.02 -53.22
N ARG A 8 6.26 -0.16 -54.13
CA ARG A 8 5.46 1.05 -53.90
C ARG A 8 4.05 0.64 -53.50
N PHE A 9 3.58 1.04 -52.35
CA PHE A 9 2.15 1.08 -52.10
C PHE A 9 1.67 2.52 -51.91
N LEU A 10 0.85 2.82 -52.84
CA LEU A 10 0.00 3.94 -53.09
C LEU A 10 -0.74 4.43 -51.86
N ALA A 11 -0.71 5.73 -51.68
CA ALA A 11 -1.61 6.49 -50.84
C ALA A 11 -3.06 6.34 -51.34
N VAL A 12 -3.96 6.01 -50.46
CA VAL A 12 -5.40 6.27 -50.66
C VAL A 12 -5.85 7.13 -49.49
N ALA A 13 -5.93 8.41 -49.79
CA ALA A 13 -6.76 9.36 -49.07
C ALA A 13 -8.19 9.17 -49.52
N LEU A 14 -9.15 9.19 -48.63
CA LEU A 14 -10.55 9.59 -48.75
C LEU A 14 -11.30 9.02 -47.54
N PHE A 15 -12.04 9.71 -46.74
CA PHE A 15 -13.14 10.58 -46.87
C PHE A 15 -13.42 11.28 -45.56
N CYS A 16 -13.48 12.55 -45.59
CA CYS A 16 -14.12 13.42 -44.65
C CYS A 16 -15.64 13.12 -44.62
N SER A 17 -16.16 12.71 -43.48
CA SER A 17 -17.61 12.81 -43.21
C SER A 17 -17.77 13.62 -41.94
N ALA A 18 -18.03 14.90 -42.15
CA ALA A 18 -18.53 15.78 -41.11
C ALA A 18 -19.92 15.31 -40.69
N ALA A 19 -20.01 14.66 -39.54
CA ALA A 19 -21.28 14.47 -38.87
C ALA A 19 -21.54 15.71 -38.00
N LEU A 20 -22.40 16.54 -38.49
CA LEU A 20 -23.01 17.66 -37.77
C LEU A 20 -23.88 17.09 -36.66
N VAL A 21 -23.37 17.04 -35.45
CA VAL A 21 -24.18 16.71 -34.28
C VAL A 21 -24.86 17.99 -33.82
N ALA A 22 -26.14 18.06 -34.05
CA ALA A 22 -27.00 19.11 -33.54
C ALA A 22 -26.91 19.17 -32.02
N GLN A 23 -26.47 20.28 -31.51
CA GLN A 23 -26.57 20.61 -30.09
C GLN A 23 -28.02 20.89 -29.75
N SER A 24 -28.70 19.94 -29.17
CA SER A 24 -29.95 20.22 -28.48
C SER A 24 -29.63 20.83 -27.12
N GLN A 25 -29.80 22.12 -27.00
CA GLN A 25 -29.85 22.81 -25.74
C GLN A 25 -31.13 22.41 -25.01
N GLY A 26 -31.05 21.32 -24.23
CA GLY A 26 -32.05 20.99 -23.24
C GLY A 26 -31.86 21.87 -22.01
N LYS A 27 -32.69 22.89 -21.85
CA LYS A 27 -32.94 23.52 -20.55
C LYS A 27 -33.54 22.48 -19.63
N GLY A 28 -32.73 21.85 -18.82
CA GLY A 28 -33.13 20.88 -17.79
C GLY A 28 -32.77 21.45 -16.42
N SER A 29 -33.77 21.96 -15.79
CA SER A 29 -34.09 22.01 -14.37
C SER A 29 -33.13 21.27 -13.45
N GLY A 30 -32.75 21.99 -12.37
CA GLY A 30 -31.82 21.55 -11.33
C GLY A 30 -32.13 20.19 -10.76
N TYR A 31 -31.23 19.31 -11.02
CA TYR A 31 -31.02 18.14 -10.18
C TYR A 31 -29.69 18.33 -9.47
N GLY A 32 -29.82 18.24 -8.16
CA GLY A 32 -28.76 18.47 -7.21
C GLY A 32 -27.48 17.77 -7.62
N ASN A 33 -26.44 18.44 -7.35
CA ASN A 33 -25.05 18.12 -7.50
C ASN A 33 -24.71 16.70 -7.02
N TRP A 34 -24.96 15.70 -7.87
CA TRP A 34 -24.47 14.34 -7.73
C TRP A 34 -23.15 14.19 -8.48
N LEU A 35 -22.23 15.09 -8.17
CA LEU A 35 -20.83 14.72 -8.29
C LEU A 35 -20.56 13.79 -7.13
N PRO A 36 -20.12 12.55 -7.33
CA PRO A 36 -19.36 11.88 -6.33
C PRO A 36 -18.11 12.74 -6.17
N GLY A 37 -18.22 13.72 -5.28
CA GLY A 37 -17.06 14.40 -4.79
C GLY A 37 -16.11 13.29 -4.42
N SER A 38 -14.89 13.34 -4.88
CA SER A 38 -13.81 12.63 -4.27
C SER A 38 -13.93 12.97 -2.79
N GLN A 39 -14.67 12.16 -2.08
CA GLN A 39 -14.52 12.07 -0.65
C GLN A 39 -13.06 11.66 -0.52
N LYS A 40 -12.22 12.66 -0.39
CA LYS A 40 -11.04 12.56 0.41
C LYS A 40 -11.61 11.95 1.67
N ASP A 41 -11.54 10.64 1.77
CA ASP A 41 -11.83 9.92 2.99
C ASP A 41 -10.91 10.57 4.02
N LYS A 42 -11.41 11.63 4.65
CA LYS A 42 -11.04 11.93 6.00
C LYS A 42 -11.52 10.69 6.73
N LYS A 43 -10.70 9.67 6.69
CA LYS A 43 -10.74 8.55 7.59
C LYS A 43 -10.67 9.22 8.94
N GLY A 44 -11.87 9.58 9.45
CA GLY A 44 -12.00 10.26 10.72
C GLY A 44 -11.17 9.42 11.67
N ASP A 45 -10.32 10.07 12.43
CA ASP A 45 -9.51 9.40 13.44
C ASP A 45 -10.45 8.67 14.39
N ASP A 46 -10.82 7.44 14.01
CA ASP A 46 -11.59 6.57 14.88
C ASP A 46 -10.76 6.39 16.16
N PRO A 47 -11.28 6.81 17.32
CA PRO A 47 -10.56 6.71 18.57
C PRO A 47 -10.12 5.28 18.88
N ASN A 48 -10.82 4.28 18.34
CA ASN A 48 -10.56 2.88 18.57
C ASN A 48 -9.58 2.24 17.56
N VAL A 49 -9.06 3.02 16.61
CA VAL A 49 -8.13 2.54 15.57
C VAL A 49 -6.78 3.21 15.70
N ARG A 50 -5.73 2.41 15.61
CA ARG A 50 -4.33 2.84 15.62
C ARG A 50 -3.53 2.19 14.49
N ALA A 51 -2.31 2.68 14.30
CA ALA A 51 -1.33 2.13 13.38
C ALA A 51 0.00 1.87 14.09
N VAL A 52 0.77 0.94 13.55
CA VAL A 52 2.16 0.73 13.93
C VAL A 52 3.05 0.81 12.70
N THR A 53 4.17 1.47 12.83
CA THR A 53 5.20 1.58 11.78
C THR A 53 6.57 1.44 12.41
N GLY A 54 7.56 1.14 11.59
CA GLY A 54 8.94 1.06 12.04
C GLY A 54 9.88 0.64 10.95
N THR A 55 11.12 0.39 11.32
CA THR A 55 12.16 -0.10 10.42
C THR A 55 12.72 -1.42 10.92
N ILE A 56 13.12 -2.25 9.96
CA ILE A 56 13.83 -3.50 10.24
C ILE A 56 15.32 -3.25 9.98
N ARG A 57 16.12 -3.56 10.98
CA ARG A 57 17.58 -3.38 10.94
C ARG A 57 18.30 -4.67 11.35
N GLN A 58 19.49 -4.85 10.84
CA GLN A 58 20.42 -5.85 11.33
C GLN A 58 21.15 -5.36 12.60
N ILE A 59 22.01 -6.21 13.15
CA ILE A 59 22.83 -5.87 14.32
C ILE A 59 23.75 -4.67 14.06
N ASP A 60 24.22 -4.50 12.82
CA ASP A 60 25.06 -3.41 12.34
C ASP A 60 24.28 -2.14 11.97
N ASP A 61 22.97 -2.09 12.29
CA ASP A 61 22.03 -1.01 11.97
C ASP A 61 21.72 -0.84 10.47
N THR A 62 22.14 -1.76 9.62
CA THR A 62 21.78 -1.77 8.19
C THR A 62 20.28 -2.06 8.02
N LEU A 63 19.63 -1.30 7.16
CA LEU A 63 18.22 -1.52 6.79
C LEU A 63 18.07 -2.83 6.00
N VAL A 64 17.01 -3.58 6.28
CA VAL A 64 16.78 -4.90 5.67
C VAL A 64 15.64 -4.84 4.68
N GLU A 65 15.97 -5.13 3.42
CA GLU A 65 14.99 -5.37 2.37
C GLU A 65 14.53 -6.84 2.40
N GLY A 66 13.25 -7.05 2.07
CA GLY A 66 12.68 -8.39 1.98
C GLY A 66 12.46 -9.08 3.32
N ALA A 67 12.52 -8.34 4.43
CA ALA A 67 12.17 -8.90 5.73
C ALA A 67 10.65 -9.10 5.82
N VAL A 68 10.26 -10.27 6.29
CA VAL A 68 8.86 -10.59 6.59
C VAL A 68 8.55 -10.15 8.01
N VAL A 69 7.73 -9.12 8.15
CA VAL A 69 7.23 -8.64 9.44
C VAL A 69 5.87 -9.26 9.69
N GLN A 70 5.72 -9.94 10.81
CA GLN A 70 4.47 -10.56 11.22
C GLN A 70 3.86 -9.79 12.37
N LEU A 71 2.57 -9.49 12.24
CA LEU A 71 1.74 -8.90 13.28
C LEU A 71 0.66 -9.90 13.68
N LYS A 72 0.74 -10.43 14.88
CA LYS A 72 -0.19 -11.39 15.44
C LYS A 72 -1.18 -10.71 16.37
N ASN A 73 -2.45 -10.90 16.13
CA ASN A 73 -3.52 -10.52 17.05
C ASN A 73 -3.59 -11.55 18.17
N THR A 74 -3.37 -11.14 19.42
CA THR A 74 -3.30 -12.06 20.54
C THR A 74 -4.66 -12.63 20.97
N LYS A 75 -5.77 -11.98 20.61
CA LYS A 75 -7.12 -12.48 20.88
C LYS A 75 -7.60 -13.50 19.87
N THR A 76 -7.43 -13.20 18.57
CA THR A 76 -7.94 -14.03 17.48
C THR A 76 -6.91 -14.97 16.90
N MET A 77 -5.64 -14.82 17.28
CA MET A 77 -4.48 -15.53 16.75
C MET A 77 -4.24 -15.32 15.25
N GLN A 78 -4.93 -14.38 14.64
CA GLN A 78 -4.74 -14.01 13.24
C GLN A 78 -3.39 -13.32 13.05
N VAL A 79 -2.70 -13.67 11.96
CA VAL A 79 -1.41 -13.10 11.59
C VAL A 79 -1.55 -12.32 10.29
N ARG A 80 -1.05 -11.09 10.30
CA ARG A 80 -0.86 -10.26 9.11
C ARG A 80 0.63 -10.16 8.83
N SER A 81 1.02 -10.19 7.58
CA SER A 81 2.43 -10.09 7.18
C SER A 81 2.66 -8.86 6.30
N PHE A 82 3.85 -8.30 6.41
CA PHE A 82 4.35 -7.21 5.58
C PHE A 82 5.78 -7.53 5.13
N ILE A 83 6.08 -7.31 3.85
CA ILE A 83 7.44 -7.51 3.31
C ILE A 83 8.08 -6.14 3.11
N THR A 84 9.22 -5.91 3.74
CA THR A 84 9.94 -4.63 3.64
C THR A 84 10.56 -4.44 2.26
N LYS A 85 10.56 -3.19 1.81
CA LYS A 85 11.29 -2.73 0.63
C LYS A 85 12.73 -2.31 1.00
N ALA A 86 13.45 -1.72 0.05
CA ALA A 86 14.83 -1.28 0.23
C ALA A 86 15.03 -0.30 1.40
N ASP A 87 14.00 0.46 1.78
CA ASP A 87 13.98 1.36 2.93
C ASP A 87 13.84 0.66 4.28
N GLY A 88 13.60 -0.66 4.28
CA GLY A 88 13.38 -1.47 5.49
C GLY A 88 12.16 -1.08 6.32
N VAL A 89 11.28 -0.23 5.80
CA VAL A 89 10.09 0.28 6.50
C VAL A 89 8.93 -0.71 6.42
N TYR A 90 8.22 -0.88 7.52
CA TYR A 90 6.94 -1.59 7.56
C TYR A 90 5.85 -0.71 8.18
N SER A 91 4.60 -1.01 7.85
CA SER A 91 3.44 -0.33 8.42
C SER A 91 2.21 -1.24 8.44
N PHE A 92 1.52 -1.26 9.57
CA PHE A 92 0.21 -1.87 9.72
C PHE A 92 -0.78 -0.83 10.19
N GLN A 93 -1.93 -0.78 9.54
CA GLN A 93 -3.02 0.15 9.84
C GLN A 93 -4.30 -0.61 10.20
N GLY A 94 -5.26 0.10 10.75
CA GLY A 94 -6.54 -0.49 11.12
C GLY A 94 -6.44 -1.45 12.31
N LEU A 95 -5.56 -1.16 13.27
CA LEU A 95 -5.38 -1.96 14.48
C LEU A 95 -6.30 -1.44 15.59
N SER A 96 -6.96 -2.34 16.30
CA SER A 96 -7.77 -1.97 17.45
C SER A 96 -6.89 -1.50 18.62
N THR A 97 -7.32 -0.43 19.31
CA THR A 97 -6.67 0.02 20.55
C THR A 97 -6.92 -0.96 21.72
N ASN A 98 -7.96 -1.81 21.62
CA ASN A 98 -8.37 -2.73 22.67
C ASN A 98 -7.80 -4.15 22.53
N ILE A 99 -6.80 -4.32 21.69
CA ILE A 99 -6.15 -5.61 21.42
C ILE A 99 -4.65 -5.44 21.50
N ASP A 100 -3.99 -6.35 22.18
CA ASP A 100 -2.54 -6.50 22.14
C ASP A 100 -2.11 -7.20 20.84
N TYR A 101 -1.07 -6.68 20.23
CA TYR A 101 -0.49 -7.27 19.02
C TYR A 101 0.97 -7.60 19.26
N GLU A 102 1.39 -8.78 18.83
CA GLU A 102 2.78 -9.22 18.85
C GLU A 102 3.41 -9.01 17.48
N LEU A 103 4.53 -8.30 17.44
CA LEU A 103 5.33 -8.06 16.26
C LEU A 103 6.61 -8.87 16.29
N LYS A 104 6.92 -9.50 15.16
CA LYS A 104 8.15 -10.25 14.92
C LYS A 104 8.60 -10.04 13.47
N ALA A 105 9.89 -10.01 13.23
CA ALA A 105 10.45 -9.96 11.88
C ALA A 105 11.42 -11.12 11.64
N GLU A 106 11.49 -11.54 10.39
CA GLU A 106 12.39 -12.60 9.93
C GLU A 106 12.97 -12.25 8.57
N ALA A 107 14.26 -12.45 8.38
CA ALA A 107 14.93 -12.31 7.08
C ALA A 107 16.24 -13.10 7.06
N LYS A 108 16.48 -13.82 5.98
CA LYS A 108 17.78 -14.50 5.71
C LYS A 108 18.30 -15.34 6.90
N GLY A 109 17.40 -16.09 7.55
CA GLY A 109 17.76 -16.91 8.72
C GLY A 109 17.98 -16.15 10.03
N MET A 110 17.79 -14.82 10.03
CA MET A 110 17.78 -13.98 11.22
C MET A 110 16.36 -13.73 11.68
N VAL A 111 16.17 -13.54 12.97
CA VAL A 111 14.86 -13.25 13.57
C VAL A 111 14.97 -12.08 14.53
N SER A 112 13.90 -11.32 14.68
CA SER A 112 13.83 -10.32 15.75
C SER A 112 13.23 -10.92 17.02
N PRO A 113 13.57 -10.39 18.20
CA PRO A 113 12.76 -10.62 19.39
C PRO A 113 11.32 -10.17 19.14
N ALA A 114 10.36 -10.88 19.73
CA ALA A 114 8.96 -10.47 19.70
C ALA A 114 8.77 -9.18 20.51
N ARG A 115 8.02 -8.23 19.97
CA ARG A 115 7.66 -6.99 20.66
C ARG A 115 6.14 -6.85 20.68
N THR A 116 5.62 -6.43 21.81
CA THR A 116 4.18 -6.28 22.00
C THR A 116 3.77 -4.82 21.86
N LEU A 117 2.80 -4.56 20.99
CA LEU A 117 2.04 -3.33 20.95
C LEU A 117 0.86 -3.48 21.90
N SER A 118 1.02 -2.97 23.11
CA SER A 118 0.06 -3.15 24.20
C SER A 118 -1.15 -2.24 24.06
N THR A 119 -2.28 -2.66 24.62
CA THR A 119 -3.48 -1.85 24.81
C THR A 119 -3.25 -0.62 25.71
N PHE A 120 -2.22 -0.62 26.54
CA PHE A 120 -1.81 0.53 27.34
C PHE A 120 -1.08 1.62 26.54
N ASP A 121 -0.68 1.33 25.30
CA ASP A 121 -0.10 2.31 24.39
C ASP A 121 -1.23 3.05 23.68
N ASP A 122 -1.51 4.26 24.10
CA ASP A 122 -2.60 5.12 23.60
C ASP A 122 -2.24 5.89 22.32
N ARG A 123 -1.01 5.73 21.82
CA ARG A 123 -0.56 6.42 20.61
C ARG A 123 -1.34 5.95 19.37
N LYS A 124 -1.91 6.90 18.65
CA LYS A 124 -2.58 6.63 17.37
C LYS A 124 -1.64 6.04 16.32
N ARG A 125 -0.37 6.39 16.39
CA ARG A 125 0.70 5.84 15.57
C ARG A 125 1.87 5.47 16.46
N ALA A 126 2.00 4.18 16.72
CA ALA A 126 3.14 3.63 17.45
C ALA A 126 4.33 3.47 16.48
N ILE A 127 5.53 3.82 16.94
CA ILE A 127 6.77 3.59 16.19
C ILE A 127 7.54 2.49 16.92
N MET A 128 7.79 1.36 16.23
CA MET A 128 8.48 0.21 16.78
C MET A 128 9.52 -0.29 15.78
N HIS A 129 10.78 -0.05 16.07
CA HIS A 129 11.88 -0.59 15.26
C HIS A 129 12.22 -2.00 15.74
N LEU A 130 12.44 -2.92 14.81
CA LEU A 130 12.83 -4.29 15.10
C LEU A 130 14.27 -4.53 14.62
N LYS A 131 15.05 -5.19 15.46
CA LYS A 131 16.44 -5.55 15.16
C LYS A 131 16.53 -7.05 14.96
N LEU A 132 17.11 -7.47 13.84
CA LEU A 132 17.31 -8.87 13.53
C LEU A 132 18.58 -9.39 14.20
N GLU A 133 18.47 -10.54 14.80
CA GLU A 133 19.55 -11.28 15.44
C GLU A 133 19.66 -12.67 14.81
N ASN A 134 20.85 -13.26 14.87
CA ASN A 134 21.03 -14.63 14.44
C ASN A 134 20.11 -15.54 15.28
N LYS A 135 19.41 -16.44 14.61
CA LYS A 135 18.59 -17.44 15.28
C LYS A 135 19.49 -18.28 16.17
N LYS A 136 19.29 -18.20 17.48
CA LYS A 136 19.97 -19.11 18.42
C LYS A 136 19.49 -20.52 18.12
N GLN A 137 20.45 -21.40 17.81
CA GLN A 137 20.20 -22.84 17.69
C GLN A 137 19.94 -23.43 19.07
#